data_27c9c4a603480067df4a885ede9e3f26
#
_entry.id   27c9c4a603480067df4a885ede9e3f26
#
_cell.length_a   1.000
_cell.length_b   1.000
_cell.length_c   1.000
_cell.angle_alpha   90.00
_cell.angle_beta   90.00
_cell.angle_gamma   90.00
#
_symmetry.space_group_name_H-M   'P 1'
#
loop_
_entity.id
_entity.type
_entity.pdbx_description
1 polymer ?
#
loop_
_entity_poly.entity_id
_entity_poly.type
_entity_poly.pdbx_seq_one_letter_code
_entity_poly.pdbx_strand_id
1 'polypeptide(L)'
;DILDPNRCILKLDKNQPHFSLYYQQNVESEPYLLSDYDAVLPRFGTTSTQMGCSVLRHFQGKSVYCLNKEQAFLAARDKWRSLQMLLEQGIAVPSSVLSGCEVAPKQAIKQTTAPMIIKTLKGSQGIGVILAENPQSAVSILETLKDANVPVLLQDFVEEAKGTDIRCFVIGDKVVATMQRIGQDGEFRANFHRGGTAEKVKLTEEEKSIAIRA
;
A
#
# COMPACT_ATOMS: atom_id res chain seq x y z
N ASP A 1 -7.77 -23.68 -5.83
CA ASP A 1 -8.41 -22.81 -6.84
C ASP A 1 -7.72 -21.45 -6.87
N ILE A 2 -7.76 -20.79 -8.03
CA ILE A 2 -7.37 -19.39 -8.19
C ILE A 2 -8.62 -18.58 -8.52
N LEU A 3 -8.95 -17.62 -7.66
CA LEU A 3 -10.15 -16.81 -7.77
C LEU A 3 -9.78 -15.34 -7.98
N ASP A 4 -10.41 -14.70 -8.96
CA ASP A 4 -10.38 -13.25 -9.09
C ASP A 4 -11.46 -12.64 -8.19
N PRO A 5 -11.11 -11.81 -7.18
CA PRO A 5 -12.11 -11.23 -6.29
C PRO A 5 -13.16 -10.38 -7.01
N ASN A 6 -12.83 -9.80 -8.17
CA ASN A 6 -13.78 -8.99 -8.94
C ASN A 6 -14.86 -9.84 -9.66
N ARG A 7 -14.73 -11.16 -9.64
CA ARG A 7 -15.71 -12.12 -10.15
C ARG A 7 -16.52 -12.80 -9.06
N CYS A 8 -16.40 -12.32 -7.83
CA CYS A 8 -17.12 -12.84 -6.68
C CYS A 8 -18.43 -12.08 -6.44
N ILE A 9 -19.46 -12.79 -6.01
CA ILE A 9 -20.69 -12.22 -5.47
C ILE A 9 -20.80 -12.64 -4.02
N LEU A 10 -20.85 -11.65 -3.14
CA LEU A 10 -20.96 -11.85 -1.69
C LEU A 10 -22.41 -11.71 -1.26
N LYS A 11 -22.93 -12.69 -0.57
CA LYS A 11 -24.28 -12.64 0.00
C LYS A 11 -24.21 -12.80 1.51
N LEU A 12 -24.89 -11.89 2.20
CA LEU A 12 -25.14 -11.97 3.65
C LEU A 12 -26.61 -12.38 3.86
N ASP A 13 -26.85 -13.32 4.75
CA ASP A 13 -28.20 -13.73 5.10
C ASP A 13 -28.35 -13.80 6.63
N LYS A 14 -29.52 -13.42 7.14
CA LYS A 14 -29.83 -13.56 8.57
C LYS A 14 -29.96 -15.03 9.01
N ASN A 15 -30.32 -15.89 8.09
CA ASN A 15 -30.40 -17.35 8.29
C ASN A 15 -29.10 -18.01 7.83
N GLN A 16 -28.84 -19.23 8.32
CA GLN A 16 -27.68 -20.01 7.88
C GLN A 16 -27.81 -20.48 6.41
N PRO A 17 -26.71 -20.47 5.63
CA PRO A 17 -25.41 -19.93 6.00
C PRO A 17 -25.39 -18.38 5.93
N HIS A 18 -24.87 -17.73 6.97
CA HIS A 18 -24.81 -16.26 7.04
C HIS A 18 -23.94 -15.63 5.95
N PHE A 19 -22.93 -16.37 5.50
CA PHE A 19 -21.97 -15.93 4.49
C PHE A 19 -21.97 -16.90 3.31
N SER A 20 -22.42 -16.46 2.15
CA SER A 20 -22.36 -17.21 0.90
C SER A 20 -21.52 -16.48 -0.12
N LEU A 21 -20.66 -17.21 -0.81
CA LEU A 21 -19.76 -16.67 -1.82
C LEU A 21 -20.01 -17.39 -3.14
N TYR A 22 -20.41 -16.64 -4.15
CA TYR A 22 -20.59 -17.14 -5.50
C TYR A 22 -19.47 -16.64 -6.39
N TYR A 23 -19.11 -17.43 -7.38
CA TYR A 23 -18.08 -17.10 -8.34
C TYR A 23 -18.60 -17.23 -9.78
N GLN A 24 -18.34 -16.20 -10.57
CA GLN A 24 -18.66 -16.19 -11.99
C GLN A 24 -17.37 -16.37 -12.81
N GLN A 25 -17.23 -17.51 -13.47
CA GLN A 25 -15.98 -17.89 -14.15
C GLN A 25 -15.70 -16.97 -15.37
N ASN A 26 -16.72 -16.58 -16.09
CA ASN A 26 -16.67 -15.60 -17.19
C ASN A 26 -17.99 -14.83 -17.27
N VAL A 27 -18.04 -13.79 -18.10
CA VAL A 27 -19.21 -12.89 -18.19
C VAL A 27 -20.49 -13.62 -18.61
N GLU A 28 -20.39 -14.69 -19.38
CA GLU A 28 -21.52 -15.45 -19.92
C GLU A 28 -21.95 -16.64 -19.03
N SER A 29 -21.11 -17.03 -18.07
CA SER A 29 -21.42 -18.15 -17.18
C SER A 29 -22.35 -17.73 -16.05
N GLU A 30 -23.25 -18.65 -15.64
CA GLU A 30 -23.99 -18.47 -14.39
C GLU A 30 -23.06 -18.56 -13.17
N PRO A 31 -23.24 -17.68 -12.18
CA PRO A 31 -22.49 -17.76 -10.93
C PRO A 31 -22.83 -19.05 -10.17
N TYR A 32 -21.83 -19.74 -9.68
CA TYR A 32 -22.01 -20.92 -8.84
C TYR A 32 -21.55 -20.67 -7.42
N LEU A 33 -22.20 -21.31 -6.46
CA LEU A 33 -21.81 -21.28 -5.05
C LEU A 33 -20.44 -21.92 -4.87
N LEU A 34 -19.49 -21.20 -4.29
CA LEU A 34 -18.19 -21.77 -3.96
C LEU A 34 -18.31 -22.77 -2.80
N SER A 35 -17.57 -23.87 -2.94
CA SER A 35 -17.38 -24.84 -1.86
C SER A 35 -16.63 -24.21 -0.68
N ASP A 36 -16.59 -24.91 0.44
CA ASP A 36 -15.79 -24.52 1.58
C ASP A 36 -14.31 -24.74 1.30
N TYR A 37 -13.49 -23.85 1.84
CA TYR A 37 -12.03 -23.88 1.80
C TYR A 37 -11.48 -23.97 3.21
N ASP A 38 -10.38 -24.68 3.38
CA ASP A 38 -9.65 -24.74 4.66
C ASP A 38 -8.79 -23.48 4.87
N ALA A 39 -8.26 -22.93 3.79
CA ALA A 39 -7.36 -21.78 3.85
C ALA A 39 -7.44 -20.90 2.60
N VAL A 40 -7.12 -19.63 2.77
CA VAL A 40 -7.01 -18.62 1.69
C VAL A 40 -5.65 -17.94 1.74
N LEU A 41 -4.97 -17.92 0.60
CA LEU A 41 -3.77 -17.12 0.34
C LEU A 41 -4.13 -15.92 -0.51
N PRO A 42 -4.26 -14.71 0.09
CA PRO A 42 -4.65 -13.52 -0.66
C PRO A 42 -3.48 -12.97 -1.49
N ARG A 43 -3.70 -12.78 -2.81
CA ARG A 43 -2.70 -12.29 -3.78
C ARG A 43 -3.28 -11.27 -4.77
N PHE A 44 -4.33 -10.56 -4.41
CA PHE A 44 -4.97 -9.58 -5.29
C PHE A 44 -4.18 -8.26 -5.40
N GLY A 45 -4.31 -7.57 -6.56
CA GLY A 45 -3.65 -6.31 -6.84
C GLY A 45 -4.31 -5.08 -6.18
N THR A 46 -3.70 -3.90 -6.35
CA THR A 46 -4.19 -2.63 -5.77
C THR A 46 -5.55 -2.21 -6.33
N THR A 47 -5.82 -2.51 -7.59
CA THR A 47 -7.10 -2.22 -8.25
C THR A 47 -8.27 -3.01 -7.67
N SER A 48 -7.99 -4.18 -7.09
CA SER A 48 -8.98 -5.06 -6.48
C SER A 48 -9.03 -4.93 -4.95
N THR A 49 -8.46 -3.87 -4.36
CA THR A 49 -8.32 -3.76 -2.90
C THR A 49 -9.66 -3.87 -2.19
N GLN A 50 -10.65 -3.10 -2.61
CA GLN A 50 -11.95 -3.07 -1.93
C GLN A 50 -12.64 -4.43 -2.02
N MET A 51 -12.79 -4.97 -3.23
CA MET A 51 -13.46 -6.25 -3.41
C MET A 51 -12.66 -7.41 -2.83
N GLY A 52 -11.32 -7.41 -2.99
CA GLY A 52 -10.44 -8.41 -2.40
C GLY A 52 -10.51 -8.45 -0.87
N CYS A 53 -10.53 -7.29 -0.21
CA CYS A 53 -10.70 -7.19 1.24
C CYS A 53 -12.11 -7.66 1.66
N SER A 54 -13.16 -7.33 0.89
CA SER A 54 -14.53 -7.81 1.18
C SER A 54 -14.63 -9.33 1.07
N VAL A 55 -14.05 -9.93 0.03
CA VAL A 55 -13.99 -11.40 -0.13
C VAL A 55 -13.21 -12.03 1.01
N LEU A 56 -12.05 -11.47 1.37
CA LEU A 56 -11.23 -11.97 2.46
C LEU A 56 -11.95 -11.89 3.80
N ARG A 57 -12.65 -10.77 4.08
CA ARG A 57 -13.49 -10.60 5.26
C ARG A 57 -14.63 -11.62 5.30
N HIS A 58 -15.19 -11.98 4.15
CA HIS A 58 -16.23 -12.99 4.01
C HIS A 58 -15.71 -14.38 4.42
N PHE A 59 -14.53 -14.77 3.94
CA PHE A 59 -13.86 -16.01 4.37
C PHE A 59 -13.55 -16.01 5.88
N GLN A 60 -13.07 -14.87 6.42
CA GLN A 60 -12.85 -14.75 7.86
C GLN A 60 -14.16 -14.94 8.66
N GLY A 61 -15.29 -14.41 8.16
CA GLY A 61 -16.62 -14.60 8.75
C GLY A 61 -17.10 -16.06 8.74
N LYS A 62 -16.61 -16.86 7.79
CA LYS A 62 -16.80 -18.32 7.72
C LYS A 62 -15.78 -19.11 8.56
N SER A 63 -14.92 -18.44 9.35
CA SER A 63 -13.83 -19.04 10.12
C SER A 63 -12.78 -19.77 9.27
N VAL A 64 -12.65 -19.44 8.00
CA VAL A 64 -11.60 -19.97 7.12
C VAL A 64 -10.26 -19.31 7.47
N TYR A 65 -9.20 -20.11 7.54
CA TYR A 65 -7.85 -19.61 7.78
C TYR A 65 -7.41 -18.69 6.63
N CYS A 66 -7.06 -17.45 6.95
CA CYS A 66 -6.52 -16.49 5.97
C CYS A 66 -5.08 -16.15 6.35
N LEU A 67 -4.13 -16.42 5.44
CA LEU A 67 -2.69 -16.20 5.69
C LEU A 67 -2.42 -14.74 6.11
N ASN A 68 -3.07 -13.79 5.44
CA ASN A 68 -3.13 -12.39 5.84
C ASN A 68 -4.59 -11.99 6.01
N LYS A 69 -4.89 -11.26 7.08
CA LYS A 69 -6.22 -10.74 7.34
C LYS A 69 -6.50 -9.50 6.49
N GLU A 70 -7.77 -9.23 6.23
CA GLU A 70 -8.20 -8.08 5.43
C GLU A 70 -7.68 -6.74 6.00
N GLN A 71 -7.62 -6.60 7.33
CA GLN A 71 -7.12 -5.40 8.01
C GLN A 71 -5.65 -5.10 7.67
N ALA A 72 -4.82 -6.13 7.50
CA ALA A 72 -3.42 -5.96 7.10
C ALA A 72 -3.31 -5.35 5.69
N PHE A 73 -4.17 -5.78 4.76
CA PHE A 73 -4.23 -5.18 3.42
C PHE A 73 -4.69 -3.73 3.45
N LEU A 74 -5.72 -3.41 4.22
CA LEU A 74 -6.24 -2.06 4.35
C LEU A 74 -5.19 -1.13 4.99
N ALA A 75 -4.51 -1.59 6.03
CA ALA A 75 -3.45 -0.84 6.69
C ALA A 75 -2.26 -0.60 5.74
N ALA A 76 -1.73 -1.66 5.12
CA ALA A 76 -0.54 -1.57 4.26
C ALA A 76 -0.77 -0.79 2.95
N ARG A 77 -2.02 -0.68 2.48
CA ARG A 77 -2.38 0.05 1.26
C ARG A 77 -2.79 1.50 1.47
N ASP A 78 -3.03 1.89 2.70
CA ASP A 78 -3.24 3.27 3.11
C ASP A 78 -1.91 3.85 3.59
N LYS A 79 -1.28 4.69 2.77
CA LYS A 79 0.03 5.27 3.07
C LYS A 79 0.04 6.09 4.36
N TRP A 80 -1.02 6.83 4.63
CA TRP A 80 -1.11 7.64 5.84
C TRP A 80 -1.27 6.77 7.08
N ARG A 81 -2.20 5.84 7.03
CA ARG A 81 -2.45 4.89 8.13
C ARG A 81 -1.21 4.06 8.46
N SER A 82 -0.49 3.59 7.44
CA SER A 82 0.78 2.86 7.65
C SER A 82 1.79 3.71 8.44
N LEU A 83 1.97 4.99 8.07
CA LEU A 83 2.88 5.89 8.77
C LEU A 83 2.47 6.11 10.23
N GLN A 84 1.17 6.30 10.50
CA GLN A 84 0.65 6.42 11.86
C GLN A 84 0.95 5.17 12.69
N MET A 85 0.65 3.99 12.16
CA MET A 85 0.90 2.71 12.85
C MET A 85 2.38 2.48 13.12
N LEU A 86 3.28 2.83 12.19
CA LEU A 86 4.72 2.74 12.39
C LEU A 86 5.20 3.67 13.52
N LEU A 87 4.72 4.90 13.55
CA LEU A 87 5.05 5.85 14.63
C LEU A 87 4.52 5.39 15.99
N GLU A 88 3.32 4.81 16.05
CA GLU A 88 2.76 4.23 17.28
C GLU A 88 3.64 3.10 17.84
N GLN A 89 4.37 2.38 16.96
CA GLN A 89 5.34 1.36 17.35
C GLN A 89 6.76 1.91 17.59
N GLY A 90 6.93 3.23 17.60
CA GLY A 90 8.23 3.88 17.78
C GLY A 90 9.19 3.66 16.60
N ILE A 91 8.67 3.39 15.42
CA ILE A 91 9.46 3.27 14.19
C ILE A 91 9.49 4.64 13.50
N ALA A 92 10.69 5.15 13.26
CA ALA A 92 10.88 6.42 12.59
C ALA A 92 10.34 6.39 11.16
N VAL A 93 9.63 7.45 10.78
CA VAL A 93 9.16 7.68 9.42
C VAL A 93 9.57 9.10 8.98
N PRO A 94 9.74 9.38 7.68
CA PRO A 94 9.96 10.74 7.22
C PRO A 94 8.81 11.65 7.63
N SER A 95 9.11 12.89 8.00
CA SER A 95 8.09 13.89 8.32
C SER A 95 7.06 13.96 7.19
N SER A 96 5.80 13.91 7.55
CA SER A 96 4.72 13.74 6.57
C SER A 96 3.51 14.57 6.94
N VAL A 97 2.85 15.15 5.94
CA VAL A 97 1.66 15.98 6.10
C VAL A 97 0.55 15.47 5.20
N LEU A 98 -0.62 15.25 5.78
CA LEU A 98 -1.88 15.00 5.07
C LEU A 98 -2.80 16.19 5.37
N SER A 99 -3.28 16.87 4.34
CA SER A 99 -4.21 17.98 4.50
C SER A 99 -5.60 17.63 3.98
N GLY A 100 -6.62 18.16 4.63
CA GLY A 100 -8.00 18.10 4.13
C GLY A 100 -8.19 18.91 2.84
N CYS A 101 -9.20 18.59 2.06
CA CYS A 101 -9.48 19.22 0.76
C CYS A 101 -9.78 20.73 0.84
N GLU A 102 -10.26 21.23 1.98
CA GLU A 102 -10.54 22.64 2.21
C GLU A 102 -9.30 23.48 2.59
N VAL A 103 -8.18 22.80 2.91
CA VAL A 103 -6.95 23.50 3.27
C VAL A 103 -6.28 24.06 1.99
N ALA A 104 -5.88 25.32 2.04
CA ALA A 104 -5.14 25.91 0.92
C ALA A 104 -3.75 25.26 0.78
N PRO A 105 -3.29 24.89 -0.45
CA PRO A 105 -2.01 24.23 -0.68
C PRO A 105 -0.83 24.90 0.01
N LYS A 106 -0.76 26.24 -0.02
CA LYS A 106 0.28 27.02 0.64
C LYS A 106 0.38 26.80 2.15
N GLN A 107 -0.75 26.48 2.82
CA GLN A 107 -0.74 26.21 4.27
C GLN A 107 -0.22 24.80 4.58
N ALA A 108 -0.57 23.83 3.76
CA ALA A 108 -0.04 22.46 3.88
C ALA A 108 1.48 22.44 3.68
N ILE A 109 1.98 23.14 2.67
CA ILE A 109 3.41 23.22 2.34
C ILE A 109 4.23 23.87 3.46
N LYS A 110 3.69 24.83 4.19
CA LYS A 110 4.38 25.43 5.36
C LYS A 110 4.70 24.44 6.47
N GLN A 111 4.07 23.26 6.47
CA GLN A 111 4.32 22.20 7.44
C GLN A 111 5.41 21.20 6.98
N THR A 112 6.04 21.44 5.83
CA THR A 112 7.09 20.60 5.25
C THR A 112 8.30 21.44 4.87
N THR A 113 9.41 20.79 4.56
CA THR A 113 10.62 21.44 4.03
C THR A 113 10.84 21.02 2.58
N ALA A 114 11.40 21.91 1.76
CA ALA A 114 11.83 21.57 0.41
C ALA A 114 13.29 21.08 0.42
N PRO A 115 13.66 20.13 -0.43
CA PRO A 115 12.81 19.40 -1.37
C PRO A 115 11.84 18.45 -0.66
N MET A 116 10.67 18.21 -1.28
CA MET A 116 9.65 17.34 -0.72
C MET A 116 9.08 16.37 -1.75
N ILE A 117 8.55 15.25 -1.26
CA ILE A 117 7.86 14.27 -2.08
C ILE A 117 6.35 14.44 -1.94
N ILE A 118 5.66 14.58 -3.06
CA ILE A 118 4.20 14.56 -3.15
C ILE A 118 3.78 13.18 -3.61
N LYS A 119 2.96 12.49 -2.81
CA LYS A 119 2.50 11.12 -3.11
C LYS A 119 0.99 11.08 -3.17
N THR A 120 0.42 10.52 -4.23
CA THR A 120 -1.00 10.18 -4.21
C THR A 120 -1.27 9.10 -3.16
N LEU A 121 -2.38 9.21 -2.42
CA LEU A 121 -2.74 8.22 -1.40
C LEU A 121 -2.99 6.84 -2.02
N LYS A 122 -3.62 6.80 -3.19
CA LYS A 122 -3.80 5.59 -3.98
C LYS A 122 -2.73 5.51 -5.06
N GLY A 123 -2.23 4.32 -5.33
CA GLY A 123 -1.19 4.08 -6.34
C GLY A 123 -0.10 3.15 -5.83
N SER A 124 0.63 2.57 -6.76
CA SER A 124 1.73 1.62 -6.50
C SER A 124 2.83 1.80 -7.54
N GLN A 125 3.95 1.08 -7.39
CA GLN A 125 5.04 1.01 -8.36
C GLN A 125 5.71 2.37 -8.69
N GLY A 126 5.63 3.34 -7.77
CA GLY A 126 6.20 4.69 -7.99
C GLY A 126 5.33 5.60 -8.87
N ILE A 127 4.14 5.16 -9.29
CA ILE A 127 3.16 6.01 -9.95
C ILE A 127 2.53 6.95 -8.93
N GLY A 128 2.39 8.24 -9.29
CA GLY A 128 1.86 9.26 -8.39
C GLY A 128 2.84 9.68 -7.28
N VAL A 129 4.15 9.56 -7.52
CA VAL A 129 5.22 10.06 -6.65
C VAL A 129 5.99 11.13 -7.41
N ILE A 130 5.98 12.36 -6.90
CA ILE A 130 6.54 13.55 -7.55
C ILE A 130 7.52 14.21 -6.58
N LEU A 131 8.71 14.55 -7.05
CA LEU A 131 9.66 15.39 -6.32
C LEU A 131 9.35 16.85 -6.64
N ALA A 132 9.12 17.65 -5.61
CA ALA A 132 9.01 19.09 -5.68
C ALA A 132 10.26 19.70 -5.05
N GLU A 133 11.11 20.31 -5.87
CA GLU A 133 12.41 20.83 -5.45
C GLU A 133 12.30 22.11 -4.62
N ASN A 134 11.19 22.83 -4.80
CA ASN A 134 10.96 24.10 -4.10
C ASN A 134 9.47 24.30 -3.79
N PRO A 135 9.14 25.21 -2.85
CA PRO A 135 7.76 25.47 -2.45
C PRO A 135 6.84 25.94 -3.57
N GLN A 136 7.36 26.67 -4.56
CA GLN A 136 6.56 27.19 -5.68
C GLN A 136 6.07 26.06 -6.58
N SER A 137 6.96 25.14 -6.95
CA SER A 137 6.60 23.95 -7.74
C SER A 137 5.62 23.06 -6.97
N ALA A 138 5.82 22.89 -5.66
CA ALA A 138 4.90 22.15 -4.81
C ALA A 138 3.50 22.75 -4.80
N VAL A 139 3.35 24.08 -4.69
CA VAL A 139 2.06 24.77 -4.76
C VAL A 139 1.34 24.42 -6.06
N SER A 140 2.00 24.62 -7.20
CA SER A 140 1.41 24.39 -8.53
C SER A 140 0.96 22.93 -8.72
N ILE A 141 1.78 21.97 -8.26
CA ILE A 141 1.43 20.54 -8.30
C ILE A 141 0.20 20.26 -7.43
N LEU A 142 0.17 20.81 -6.20
CA LEU A 142 -0.94 20.58 -5.28
C LEU A 142 -2.25 21.20 -5.77
N GLU A 143 -2.20 22.41 -6.35
CA GLU A 143 -3.36 23.07 -6.96
C GLU A 143 -3.94 22.18 -8.08
N THR A 144 -3.10 21.69 -8.98
CA THR A 144 -3.51 20.79 -10.07
C THR A 144 -4.13 19.50 -9.56
N LEU A 145 -3.52 18.85 -8.55
CA LEU A 145 -4.03 17.60 -7.99
C LEU A 145 -5.32 17.81 -7.17
N LYS A 146 -5.45 18.95 -6.50
CA LYS A 146 -6.67 19.35 -5.79
C LYS A 146 -7.83 19.55 -6.77
N ASP A 147 -7.62 20.28 -7.86
CA ASP A 147 -8.64 20.50 -8.89
C ASP A 147 -9.08 19.18 -9.54
N ALA A 148 -8.18 18.22 -9.68
CA ALA A 148 -8.47 16.86 -10.13
C ALA A 148 -9.08 15.96 -9.03
N ASN A 149 -9.32 16.49 -7.82
CA ASN A 149 -9.82 15.77 -6.65
C ASN A 149 -8.97 14.53 -6.28
N VAL A 150 -7.65 14.64 -6.45
CA VAL A 150 -6.69 13.58 -6.13
C VAL A 150 -6.10 13.82 -4.73
N PRO A 151 -6.44 13.01 -3.73
CA PRO A 151 -5.88 13.16 -2.40
C PRO A 151 -4.40 12.78 -2.38
N VAL A 152 -3.59 13.62 -1.72
CA VAL A 152 -2.14 13.47 -1.65
C VAL A 152 -1.61 13.63 -0.24
N LEU A 153 -0.45 13.08 -0.02
CA LEU A 153 0.38 13.29 1.16
C LEU A 153 1.67 13.98 0.74
N LEU A 154 2.13 14.92 1.53
CA LEU A 154 3.46 15.53 1.45
C LEU A 154 4.40 14.82 2.40
N GLN A 155 5.65 14.67 2.01
CA GLN A 155 6.65 13.98 2.82
C GLN A 155 8.01 14.62 2.57
N ASP A 156 8.81 14.80 3.62
CA ASP A 156 10.18 15.28 3.47
C ASP A 156 10.98 14.31 2.60
N PHE A 157 11.83 14.87 1.75
CA PHE A 157 12.73 14.09 0.91
C PHE A 157 13.90 13.61 1.74
N VAL A 158 14.13 12.31 1.78
CA VAL A 158 15.27 11.68 2.46
C VAL A 158 16.43 11.62 1.47
N GLU A 159 17.29 12.62 1.51
CA GLU A 159 18.36 12.79 0.52
C GLU A 159 19.40 11.67 0.58
N GLU A 160 19.67 11.16 1.79
CA GLU A 160 20.61 10.06 2.01
C GLU A 160 20.19 8.76 1.32
N ALA A 161 18.87 8.57 1.13
CA ALA A 161 18.29 7.41 0.47
C ALA A 161 18.03 7.62 -1.03
N LYS A 162 18.44 8.76 -1.60
CA LYS A 162 18.16 9.14 -3.00
C LYS A 162 18.46 8.00 -3.97
N GLY A 163 17.42 7.53 -4.65
CA GLY A 163 17.53 6.45 -5.63
C GLY A 163 17.76 5.06 -5.05
N THR A 164 17.74 4.88 -3.70
CA THR A 164 17.92 3.56 -3.09
C THR A 164 16.84 3.28 -2.05
N ASP A 165 16.49 2.02 -1.89
CA ASP A 165 15.71 1.52 -0.75
C ASP A 165 16.09 0.08 -0.41
N ILE A 166 15.84 -0.32 0.85
CA ILE A 166 15.98 -1.70 1.30
C ILE A 166 14.58 -2.31 1.41
N ARG A 167 14.43 -3.50 0.85
CA ARG A 167 13.19 -4.26 0.96
C ARG A 167 13.43 -5.54 1.75
N CYS A 168 12.66 -5.69 2.83
CA CYS A 168 12.67 -6.86 3.68
C CYS A 168 11.41 -7.69 3.45
N PHE A 169 11.57 -9.01 3.36
CA PHE A 169 10.48 -9.96 3.34
C PHE A 169 10.43 -10.66 4.69
N VAL A 170 9.35 -10.44 5.44
CA VAL A 170 9.17 -10.95 6.80
C VAL A 170 8.10 -12.01 6.82
N ILE A 171 8.36 -13.14 7.46
CA ILE A 171 7.39 -14.22 7.72
C ILE A 171 7.42 -14.53 9.21
N GLY A 172 6.29 -14.33 9.87
CA GLY A 172 6.21 -14.42 11.33
C GLY A 172 7.16 -13.40 11.99
N ASP A 173 8.10 -13.90 12.75
CA ASP A 173 9.10 -13.12 13.48
C ASP A 173 10.49 -13.10 12.82
N LYS A 174 10.58 -13.44 11.52
CA LYS A 174 11.87 -13.60 10.84
C LYS A 174 11.91 -12.85 9.52
N VAL A 175 13.03 -12.15 9.29
CA VAL A 175 13.39 -11.63 7.98
C VAL A 175 13.97 -12.78 7.15
N VAL A 176 13.23 -13.23 6.13
CA VAL A 176 13.60 -14.39 5.31
C VAL A 176 14.33 -14.02 4.03
N ALA A 177 14.14 -12.79 3.53
CA ALA A 177 14.86 -12.27 2.37
C ALA A 177 15.00 -10.75 2.46
N THR A 178 16.11 -10.25 1.88
CA THR A 178 16.41 -8.82 1.81
C THR A 178 17.02 -8.47 0.47
N MET A 179 16.70 -7.29 -0.04
CA MET A 179 17.33 -6.71 -1.21
C MET A 179 17.45 -5.20 -1.06
N GLN A 180 18.52 -4.64 -1.57
CA GLN A 180 18.64 -3.23 -1.85
C GLN A 180 18.21 -2.99 -3.29
N ARG A 181 17.33 -2.03 -3.52
CA ARG A 181 16.99 -1.61 -4.88
C ARG A 181 17.70 -0.29 -5.16
N ILE A 182 18.17 -0.15 -6.39
CA ILE A 182 18.96 0.99 -6.85
C ILE A 182 18.30 1.51 -8.13
N GLY A 183 17.89 2.78 -8.13
CA GLY A 183 17.34 3.48 -9.29
C GLY A 183 18.40 3.73 -10.34
N GLN A 184 17.99 4.07 -11.56
CA GLN A 184 18.88 4.56 -12.60
C GLN A 184 19.43 5.94 -12.23
N ASP A 185 20.56 6.32 -12.83
CA ASP A 185 21.16 7.64 -12.66
C ASP A 185 20.13 8.75 -12.93
N GLY A 186 20.03 9.69 -11.99
CA GLY A 186 19.06 10.79 -12.06
C GLY A 186 17.63 10.45 -11.63
N GLU A 187 17.30 9.18 -11.38
CA GLU A 187 15.99 8.77 -10.86
C GLU A 187 16.04 8.67 -9.31
N PHE A 188 15.19 9.42 -8.64
CA PHE A 188 15.13 9.42 -7.17
C PHE A 188 14.34 8.22 -6.60
N ARG A 189 13.69 7.43 -7.44
CA ARG A 189 12.89 6.24 -7.08
C ARG A 189 13.63 4.97 -7.43
N ALA A 190 13.69 4.01 -6.54
CA ALA A 190 14.36 2.71 -6.71
C ALA A 190 13.49 1.62 -7.35
N ASN A 191 12.44 1.97 -8.08
CA ASN A 191 11.45 1.00 -8.58
C ASN A 191 11.96 0.25 -9.83
N PHE A 192 11.87 -1.09 -9.85
CA PHE A 192 12.21 -1.94 -11.00
C PHE A 192 11.54 -1.52 -12.31
N HIS A 193 10.25 -1.17 -12.26
CA HIS A 193 9.49 -0.74 -13.43
C HIS A 193 10.00 0.56 -14.06
N ARG A 194 10.98 1.21 -13.42
CA ARG A 194 11.69 2.39 -13.91
C ARG A 194 13.15 2.10 -14.25
N GLY A 195 13.46 0.84 -14.52
CA GLY A 195 14.81 0.42 -14.88
C GLY A 195 15.77 0.26 -13.70
N GLY A 196 15.28 0.31 -12.46
CA GLY A 196 16.10 0.05 -11.27
C GLY A 196 16.60 -1.40 -11.23
N THR A 197 17.71 -1.59 -10.55
CA THR A 197 18.32 -2.89 -10.27
C THR A 197 18.11 -3.30 -8.82
N ALA A 198 18.45 -4.53 -8.47
CA ALA A 198 18.49 -4.97 -7.09
C ALA A 198 19.66 -5.90 -6.86
N GLU A 199 20.16 -5.80 -5.64
CA GLU A 199 21.22 -6.69 -5.15
C GLU A 199 20.88 -7.19 -3.74
N LYS A 200 21.46 -8.32 -3.36
CA LYS A 200 21.29 -8.87 -2.03
C LYS A 200 22.03 -8.00 -1.02
N VAL A 201 21.37 -7.62 0.05
CA VAL A 201 21.96 -6.84 1.15
C VAL A 201 21.89 -7.63 2.45
N LYS A 202 22.89 -7.43 3.31
CA LYS A 202 22.90 -7.97 4.68
C LYS A 202 22.50 -6.86 5.64
N LEU A 203 21.44 -7.10 6.40
CA LEU A 203 20.96 -6.16 7.41
C LEU A 203 21.78 -6.24 8.69
N THR A 204 21.86 -5.12 9.39
CA THR A 204 22.24 -5.06 10.81
C THR A 204 21.16 -5.69 11.69
N GLU A 205 21.46 -5.98 12.94
CA GLU A 205 20.45 -6.50 13.88
C GLU A 205 19.37 -5.46 14.21
N GLU A 206 19.73 -4.18 14.20
CA GLU A 206 18.77 -3.08 14.37
C GLU A 206 17.78 -3.00 13.21
N GLU A 207 18.25 -3.03 11.95
CA GLU A 207 17.40 -3.04 10.74
C GLU A 207 16.47 -4.25 10.70
N LYS A 208 16.96 -5.43 11.10
CA LYS A 208 16.12 -6.63 11.24
C LYS A 208 15.03 -6.44 12.29
N SER A 209 15.39 -5.88 13.45
CA SER A 209 14.44 -5.60 14.53
C SER A 209 13.37 -4.62 14.07
N ILE A 210 13.74 -3.56 13.35
CA ILE A 210 12.80 -2.61 12.77
C ILE A 210 11.87 -3.31 11.76
N ALA A 211 12.43 -4.11 10.84
CA ALA A 211 11.65 -4.80 9.83
C ALA A 211 10.62 -5.80 10.41
N ILE A 212 10.96 -6.44 11.53
CA ILE A 212 10.05 -7.39 12.20
C ILE A 212 8.92 -6.67 12.94
N ARG A 213 9.21 -5.49 13.52
CA ARG A 213 8.21 -4.70 14.26
C ARG A 213 7.25 -3.94 13.34
N ALA A 214 7.68 -3.64 12.11
CA ALA A 214 6.90 -2.93 11.10
C ALA A 214 5.84 -3.84 10.44
#